data_9c105c97496a364476ce0f2a62c2ebdf
#
_entry.id   9c105c97496a364476ce0f2a62c2ebdf
#
_cell.length_a   1.000
_cell.length_b   1.000
_cell.length_c   1.000
_cell.angle_alpha   90.00
_cell.angle_beta   90.00
_cell.angle_gamma   90.00
#
_symmetry.space_group_name_H-M   'P 1'
#
loop_
_entity.id
_entity.type
_entity.pdbx_description
1 polymer ?
#
loop_
_entity_poly.entity_id
_entity_poly.type
_entity_poly.pdbx_seq_one_letter_code
_entity_poly.pdbx_strand_id
1 'polypeptide(L)'
;MSTETKPPAQPKRAVPPSLRSLVWLGIPESVLAWKPRLPSRNWCIFLASVAAVGYLYYDDRRQCKKILEEYKDRVRGLSERSMHPLEQPRKVLVYTAKYPGDDNYDVGTIYFKRYVKPILVAAAVDYEILSGTSYGNLARELRNRIHERRRNLAGLEPWTTNTVAGTSLPTTLSPAQFLQRELEGAVVLVGRPALKE
;
A
#
# COMPACT_ATOMS: atom_id res chain seq x y z
N MET A 1 32.64 50.11 40.10
CA MET A 1 31.68 50.61 39.10
C MET A 1 32.25 50.34 37.71
N SER A 2 31.93 49.19 37.12
CA SER A 2 32.44 48.83 35.80
C SER A 2 31.38 49.24 34.78
N THR A 3 31.68 50.23 33.96
CA THR A 3 30.82 50.70 32.87
C THR A 3 30.83 49.66 31.69
N GLU A 4 29.79 48.96 31.58
CA GLU A 4 29.55 48.02 30.49
C GLU A 4 29.29 48.78 29.17
N THR A 5 30.30 48.86 28.31
CA THR A 5 30.24 49.54 27.02
C THR A 5 29.43 48.66 26.04
N LYS A 6 28.19 49.03 25.80
CA LYS A 6 27.30 48.41 24.81
C LYS A 6 27.97 48.45 23.43
N PRO A 7 28.10 47.31 22.70
CA PRO A 7 28.71 47.30 21.37
C PRO A 7 27.89 48.16 20.38
N PRO A 8 28.56 48.86 19.45
CA PRO A 8 27.91 49.78 18.53
C PRO A 8 26.93 49.02 17.63
N ALA A 9 25.72 49.55 17.50
CA ALA A 9 24.67 49.00 16.65
C ALA A 9 25.15 48.93 15.19
N GLN A 10 25.18 47.73 14.62
CA GLN A 10 25.56 47.53 13.22
C GLN A 10 24.60 48.30 12.31
N PRO A 11 25.10 49.02 11.26
CA PRO A 11 24.26 49.80 10.36
C PRO A 11 23.25 48.86 9.66
N LYS A 12 21.96 49.19 9.81
CA LYS A 12 20.87 48.50 9.10
C LYS A 12 21.12 48.59 7.60
N ARG A 13 21.35 47.46 6.93
CA ARG A 13 21.59 47.39 5.49
C ARG A 13 20.35 47.89 4.75
N ALA A 14 20.54 48.87 3.87
CA ALA A 14 19.48 49.45 3.07
C ALA A 14 18.93 48.41 2.04
N VAL A 15 17.61 48.35 1.91
CA VAL A 15 16.93 47.52 0.94
C VAL A 15 17.21 48.05 -0.47
N PRO A 16 17.61 47.22 -1.45
CA PRO A 16 17.84 47.63 -2.83
C PRO A 16 16.56 48.26 -3.44
N PRO A 17 16.70 49.31 -4.28
CA PRO A 17 15.57 50.08 -4.80
C PRO A 17 14.55 49.19 -5.57
N SER A 18 15.01 48.13 -6.20
CA SER A 18 14.16 47.16 -6.92
C SER A 18 13.19 46.36 -6.07
N LEU A 19 13.45 46.25 -4.76
CA LEU A 19 12.63 45.47 -3.83
C LEU A 19 11.77 46.33 -2.89
N ARG A 20 11.84 47.68 -3.01
CA ARG A 20 11.03 48.58 -2.18
C ARG A 20 9.52 48.44 -2.40
N SER A 21 9.11 48.04 -3.57
CA SER A 21 7.69 47.78 -3.87
C SER A 21 7.11 46.61 -3.04
N LEU A 22 7.96 45.64 -2.64
CA LEU A 22 7.55 44.48 -1.82
C LEU A 22 7.37 44.84 -0.35
N VAL A 23 7.99 45.94 0.14
CA VAL A 23 7.74 46.49 1.48
C VAL A 23 6.29 46.98 1.58
N TRP A 24 5.77 47.53 0.51
CA TRP A 24 4.37 47.97 0.41
C TRP A 24 3.37 46.82 0.50
N LEU A 25 3.80 45.61 0.15
CA LEU A 25 3.02 44.38 0.25
C LEU A 25 3.02 43.75 1.67
N GLY A 26 3.63 44.46 2.66
CA GLY A 26 3.66 44.00 4.05
C GLY A 26 4.81 43.06 4.42
N ILE A 27 5.81 42.88 3.54
CA ILE A 27 6.98 42.06 3.83
C ILE A 27 7.98 42.88 4.66
N PRO A 28 8.39 42.42 5.85
CA PRO A 28 9.30 43.16 6.72
C PRO A 28 10.67 43.40 6.04
N GLU A 29 11.23 44.59 6.20
CA GLU A 29 12.52 44.99 5.60
C GLU A 29 13.68 44.08 5.98
N SER A 30 13.62 43.43 7.14
CA SER A 30 14.63 42.48 7.61
C SER A 30 14.74 41.23 6.71
N VAL A 31 13.65 40.80 6.10
CA VAL A 31 13.61 39.65 5.17
C VAL A 31 14.13 40.07 3.80
N LEU A 32 13.79 41.27 3.34
CA LEU A 32 14.26 41.82 2.05
C LEU A 32 15.76 42.20 2.05
N ALA A 33 16.30 42.59 3.23
CA ALA A 33 17.73 42.86 3.41
C ALA A 33 18.58 41.59 3.59
N TRP A 34 17.94 40.42 3.71
CA TRP A 34 18.63 39.14 3.91
C TRP A 34 19.23 38.65 2.57
N LYS A 35 20.56 38.72 2.49
CA LYS A 35 21.29 38.08 1.40
C LYS A 35 21.68 36.68 1.81
N PRO A 36 21.12 35.65 1.20
CA PRO A 36 21.53 34.27 1.47
C PRO A 36 23.04 34.16 1.14
N ARG A 37 23.83 33.84 2.12
CA ARG A 37 25.25 33.51 1.89
C ARG A 37 25.27 32.11 1.29
N LEU A 38 25.94 31.94 0.15
CA LEU A 38 26.16 30.64 -0.43
C LEU A 38 26.82 29.74 0.62
N PRO A 39 26.29 28.54 0.86
CA PRO A 39 26.88 27.62 1.79
C PRO A 39 28.30 27.23 1.37
N SER A 40 29.12 26.79 2.30
CA SER A 40 30.50 26.35 2.02
C SER A 40 30.48 25.20 1.00
N ARG A 41 31.56 25.01 0.24
CA ARG A 41 31.70 23.96 -0.78
C ARG A 41 31.27 22.59 -0.26
N ASN A 42 31.63 22.24 0.98
CA ASN A 42 31.27 20.97 1.60
C ASN A 42 29.75 20.85 1.84
N TRP A 43 29.11 21.95 2.23
CA TRP A 43 27.64 22.02 2.39
C TRP A 43 26.91 21.89 1.05
N CYS A 44 27.46 22.50 -0.02
CA CYS A 44 26.89 22.34 -1.36
C CYS A 44 26.94 20.87 -1.82
N ILE A 45 28.07 20.18 -1.58
CA ILE A 45 28.21 18.76 -1.91
C ILE A 45 27.22 17.92 -1.12
N PHE A 46 27.08 18.18 0.19
CA PHE A 46 26.11 17.47 1.02
C PHE A 46 24.67 17.69 0.56
N LEU A 47 24.28 18.94 0.31
CA LEU A 47 22.93 19.25 -0.19
C LEU A 47 22.68 18.63 -1.56
N ALA A 48 23.67 18.62 -2.46
CA ALA A 48 23.56 17.98 -3.76
C ALA A 48 23.38 16.46 -3.65
N SER A 49 24.10 15.81 -2.73
CA SER A 49 23.93 14.37 -2.49
C SER A 49 22.56 14.03 -1.92
N VAL A 50 22.08 14.80 -0.94
CA VAL A 50 20.73 14.62 -0.38
C VAL A 50 19.65 14.87 -1.44
N ALA A 51 19.80 15.91 -2.26
CA ALA A 51 18.89 16.20 -3.35
C ALA A 51 18.87 15.09 -4.41
N ALA A 52 20.05 14.54 -4.76
CA ALA A 52 20.16 13.42 -5.68
C ALA A 52 19.42 12.16 -5.18
N VAL A 53 19.63 11.81 -3.91
CA VAL A 53 18.91 10.66 -3.29
C VAL A 53 17.41 10.92 -3.24
N GLY A 54 17.00 12.13 -2.86
CA GLY A 54 15.58 12.52 -2.86
C GLY A 54 14.94 12.47 -4.25
N TYR A 55 15.67 12.90 -5.27
CA TYR A 55 15.22 12.83 -6.67
C TYR A 55 15.06 11.39 -7.15
N LEU A 56 16.05 10.53 -6.89
CA LEU A 56 15.98 9.11 -7.24
C LEU A 56 14.79 8.41 -6.56
N TYR A 57 14.59 8.69 -5.27
CA TYR A 57 13.41 8.16 -4.54
C TYR A 57 12.09 8.64 -5.13
N TYR A 58 12.00 9.93 -5.48
CA TYR A 58 10.80 10.50 -6.10
C TYR A 58 10.52 9.87 -7.47
N ASP A 59 11.56 9.72 -8.30
CA ASP A 59 11.42 9.12 -9.64
C ASP A 59 11.02 7.65 -9.56
N ASP A 60 11.62 6.87 -8.66
CA ASP A 60 11.23 5.48 -8.39
C ASP A 60 9.74 5.38 -8.01
N ARG A 61 9.28 6.24 -7.10
CA ARG A 61 7.87 6.30 -6.71
C ARG A 61 6.94 6.66 -7.86
N ARG A 62 7.36 7.55 -8.72
CA ARG A 62 6.62 7.93 -9.92
C ARG A 62 6.53 6.78 -10.91
N GLN A 63 7.63 6.07 -11.13
CA GLN A 63 7.66 4.89 -11.99
C GLN A 63 6.77 3.77 -11.45
N CYS A 64 6.84 3.45 -10.17
CA CYS A 64 5.97 2.46 -9.53
C CYS A 64 4.48 2.77 -9.71
N LYS A 65 4.08 4.05 -9.59
CA LYS A 65 2.69 4.46 -9.84
C LYS A 65 2.27 4.24 -11.29
N LYS A 66 3.12 4.61 -12.25
CA LYS A 66 2.84 4.41 -13.69
C LYS A 66 2.66 2.93 -14.03
N ILE A 67 3.56 2.09 -13.52
CA ILE A 67 3.48 0.63 -13.72
C ILE A 67 2.17 0.09 -13.13
N LEU A 68 1.80 0.53 -11.93
CA LEU A 68 0.55 0.11 -11.30
C LEU A 68 -0.68 0.55 -12.10
N GLU A 69 -0.68 1.76 -12.65
CA GLU A 69 -1.74 2.26 -13.50
C GLU A 69 -1.84 1.45 -14.80
N GLU A 70 -0.73 1.13 -15.42
CA GLU A 70 -0.69 0.27 -16.62
C GLU A 70 -1.30 -1.12 -16.35
N TYR A 71 -0.98 -1.74 -15.21
CA TYR A 71 -1.59 -3.02 -14.84
C TYR A 71 -3.09 -2.91 -14.55
N LYS A 72 -3.54 -1.82 -13.92
CA LYS A 72 -4.97 -1.56 -13.71
C LYS A 72 -5.72 -1.41 -15.03
N ASP A 73 -5.15 -0.68 -15.99
CA ASP A 73 -5.78 -0.49 -17.29
C ASP A 73 -5.89 -1.79 -18.07
N ARG A 74 -4.90 -2.68 -17.99
CA ARG A 74 -4.95 -4.02 -18.60
C ARG A 74 -6.12 -4.86 -18.10
N VAL A 75 -6.46 -4.76 -16.82
CA VAL A 75 -7.52 -5.58 -16.20
C VAL A 75 -8.89 -4.89 -16.15
N ARG A 76 -8.95 -3.61 -16.51
CA ARG A 76 -10.18 -2.81 -16.46
C ARG A 76 -11.30 -3.41 -17.31
N GLY A 77 -10.98 -3.99 -18.48
CA GLY A 77 -11.95 -4.66 -19.32
C GLY A 77 -12.64 -5.86 -18.66
N LEU A 78 -12.06 -6.43 -17.59
CA LEU A 78 -12.71 -7.52 -16.84
C LEU A 78 -13.82 -6.97 -15.94
N SER A 79 -13.68 -5.75 -15.42
CA SER A 79 -14.70 -5.11 -14.58
C SER A 79 -15.91 -4.60 -15.37
N GLU A 80 -15.76 -4.38 -16.69
CA GLU A 80 -16.84 -3.91 -17.56
C GLU A 80 -17.77 -5.06 -18.00
N ARG A 81 -17.37 -6.31 -17.76
CA ARG A 81 -18.17 -7.47 -18.10
C ARG A 81 -19.42 -7.53 -17.21
N SER A 82 -20.60 -7.48 -17.84
CA SER A 82 -21.88 -7.61 -17.13
C SER A 82 -21.97 -8.96 -16.45
N MET A 83 -22.27 -8.97 -15.16
CA MET A 83 -22.47 -10.16 -14.35
C MET A 83 -23.97 -10.36 -14.10
N HIS A 84 -24.41 -11.60 -14.09
CA HIS A 84 -25.81 -11.89 -13.77
C HIS A 84 -26.09 -11.53 -12.29
N PRO A 85 -27.25 -10.94 -11.92
CA PRO A 85 -27.55 -10.52 -10.56
C PRO A 85 -27.42 -11.62 -9.49
N LEU A 86 -27.61 -12.89 -9.87
CA LEU A 86 -27.47 -14.06 -8.99
C LEU A 86 -26.09 -14.72 -9.09
N GLU A 87 -25.20 -14.18 -9.92
CA GLU A 87 -23.86 -14.72 -10.09
C GLU A 87 -22.93 -14.16 -9.00
N GLN A 88 -22.26 -15.05 -8.28
CA GLN A 88 -21.27 -14.63 -7.30
C GLN A 88 -19.97 -14.20 -7.99
N PRO A 89 -19.30 -13.12 -7.54
CA PRO A 89 -18.03 -12.71 -8.11
C PRO A 89 -16.96 -13.78 -7.93
N ARG A 90 -15.99 -13.81 -8.85
CA ARG A 90 -14.82 -14.67 -8.71
C ARG A 90 -14.04 -14.27 -7.47
N LYS A 91 -13.62 -15.25 -6.67
CA LYS A 91 -12.91 -15.04 -5.42
C LYS A 91 -11.50 -15.55 -5.56
N VAL A 92 -10.54 -14.71 -5.16
CA VAL A 92 -9.12 -15.05 -5.11
C VAL A 92 -8.73 -15.31 -3.67
N LEU A 93 -8.12 -16.48 -3.40
CA LEU A 93 -7.59 -16.84 -2.09
C LEU A 93 -6.14 -16.39 -1.99
N VAL A 94 -5.85 -15.57 -1.00
CA VAL A 94 -4.52 -15.02 -0.76
C VAL A 94 -3.93 -15.61 0.50
N TYR A 95 -2.82 -16.33 0.37
CA TYR A 95 -2.13 -16.94 1.49
C TYR A 95 -0.87 -16.15 1.84
N THR A 96 -0.75 -15.79 3.11
CA THR A 96 0.43 -15.12 3.66
C THR A 96 0.90 -15.84 4.91
N ALA A 97 2.19 -15.95 5.12
CA ALA A 97 2.76 -16.53 6.31
C ALA A 97 3.81 -15.60 6.93
N LYS A 98 4.07 -15.78 8.22
CA LYS A 98 5.06 -15.01 8.97
C LYS A 98 6.47 -15.28 8.41
N TYR A 99 7.26 -14.20 8.22
CA TYR A 99 8.67 -14.33 7.87
C TYR A 99 9.51 -14.82 9.05
N PRO A 100 10.45 -15.74 8.83
CA PRO A 100 11.38 -16.16 9.86
C PRO A 100 12.28 -14.99 10.26
N GLY A 101 12.36 -14.73 11.57
CA GLY A 101 13.18 -13.65 12.12
C GLY A 101 12.51 -12.27 12.13
N ASP A 102 11.29 -12.15 11.62
CA ASP A 102 10.53 -10.91 11.66
C ASP A 102 9.53 -10.95 12.83
N ASP A 103 9.45 -9.87 13.61
CA ASP A 103 8.45 -9.75 14.66
C ASP A 103 7.06 -9.48 14.08
N ASN A 104 7.00 -8.87 12.90
CA ASN A 104 5.76 -8.53 12.22
C ASN A 104 5.25 -9.68 11.35
N TYR A 105 4.10 -10.24 11.71
CA TYR A 105 3.40 -11.25 10.90
C TYR A 105 2.68 -10.67 9.67
N ASP A 106 2.48 -9.34 9.64
CA ASP A 106 1.66 -8.66 8.62
C ASP A 106 2.42 -8.22 7.37
N VAL A 107 3.73 -8.45 7.28
CA VAL A 107 4.55 -7.98 6.16
C VAL A 107 4.00 -8.44 4.81
N GLY A 108 3.64 -9.71 4.69
CA GLY A 108 3.03 -10.24 3.46
C GLY A 108 1.70 -9.56 3.13
N THR A 109 0.86 -9.33 4.13
CA THR A 109 -0.43 -8.63 3.98
C THR A 109 -0.24 -7.18 3.53
N ILE A 110 0.77 -6.49 4.05
CA ILE A 110 1.11 -5.11 3.65
C ILE A 110 1.53 -5.06 2.18
N TYR A 111 2.39 -5.99 1.75
CA TYR A 111 2.79 -6.09 0.34
C TYR A 111 1.60 -6.38 -0.58
N PHE A 112 0.76 -7.32 -0.21
CA PHE A 112 -0.46 -7.62 -0.95
C PHE A 112 -1.36 -6.37 -1.08
N LYS A 113 -1.65 -5.69 0.04
CA LYS A 113 -2.49 -4.50 0.06
C LYS A 113 -1.92 -3.35 -0.80
N ARG A 114 -0.61 -3.23 -0.86
CA ARG A 114 0.06 -2.15 -1.61
C ARG A 114 0.12 -2.40 -3.11
N TYR A 115 0.40 -3.63 -3.53
CA TYR A 115 0.72 -3.92 -4.93
C TYR A 115 -0.36 -4.75 -5.64
N VAL A 116 -0.93 -5.76 -4.99
CA VAL A 116 -1.85 -6.70 -5.63
C VAL A 116 -3.30 -6.26 -5.50
N LYS A 117 -3.71 -5.86 -4.30
CA LYS A 117 -5.09 -5.41 -4.03
C LYS A 117 -5.61 -4.37 -5.03
N PRO A 118 -4.85 -3.29 -5.38
CA PRO A 118 -5.37 -2.29 -6.32
C PRO A 118 -5.65 -2.84 -7.72
N ILE A 119 -4.95 -3.90 -8.13
CA ILE A 119 -5.16 -4.56 -9.43
C ILE A 119 -6.42 -5.43 -9.37
N LEU A 120 -6.62 -6.21 -8.29
CA LEU A 120 -7.82 -7.02 -8.11
C LEU A 120 -9.08 -6.17 -8.02
N VAL A 121 -9.01 -5.05 -7.30
CA VAL A 121 -10.12 -4.08 -7.22
C VAL A 121 -10.44 -3.48 -8.59
N ALA A 122 -9.43 -3.14 -9.40
CA ALA A 122 -9.64 -2.65 -10.75
C ALA A 122 -10.28 -3.70 -11.69
N ALA A 123 -10.04 -4.98 -11.43
CA ALA A 123 -10.63 -6.12 -12.15
C ALA A 123 -12.03 -6.52 -11.61
N ALA A 124 -12.55 -5.88 -10.56
CA ALA A 124 -13.77 -6.26 -9.84
C ALA A 124 -13.76 -7.73 -9.36
N VAL A 125 -12.59 -8.21 -8.91
CA VAL A 125 -12.39 -9.55 -8.36
C VAL A 125 -12.35 -9.48 -6.84
N ASP A 126 -13.15 -10.32 -6.18
CA ASP A 126 -13.17 -10.42 -4.73
C ASP A 126 -11.97 -11.24 -4.21
N TYR A 127 -11.54 -10.97 -2.98
CA TYR A 127 -10.38 -11.66 -2.40
C TYR A 127 -10.57 -11.95 -0.92
N GLU A 128 -10.02 -13.08 -0.48
CA GLU A 128 -9.97 -13.48 0.93
C GLU A 128 -8.52 -13.70 1.34
N ILE A 129 -8.10 -13.08 2.46
CA ILE A 129 -6.72 -13.20 2.96
C ILE A 129 -6.69 -14.17 4.13
N LEU A 130 -5.86 -15.19 4.02
CA LEU A 130 -5.50 -16.10 5.09
C LEU A 130 -4.07 -15.84 5.50
N SER A 131 -3.89 -15.32 6.72
CA SER A 131 -2.58 -14.99 7.26
C SER A 131 -2.19 -15.95 8.38
N GLY A 132 -1.08 -16.66 8.21
CA GLY A 132 -0.45 -17.45 9.25
C GLY A 132 0.32 -16.56 10.22
N THR A 133 -0.12 -16.49 11.50
CA THR A 133 0.54 -15.68 12.54
C THR A 133 1.77 -16.35 13.13
N SER A 134 1.87 -17.68 13.03
CA SER A 134 2.99 -18.49 13.52
C SER A 134 3.36 -19.55 12.49
N TYR A 135 4.54 -20.15 12.66
CA TYR A 135 4.98 -21.25 11.79
C TYR A 135 4.02 -22.43 11.81
N GLY A 136 3.72 -22.96 10.64
CA GLY A 136 2.81 -24.09 10.45
C GLY A 136 1.33 -23.76 10.69
N ASN A 137 1.00 -22.51 11.02
CA ASN A 137 -0.39 -22.14 11.25
C ASN A 137 -1.18 -22.08 9.94
N LEU A 138 -0.57 -21.57 8.87
CA LEU A 138 -1.17 -21.55 7.54
C LEU A 138 -1.45 -22.98 7.05
N ALA A 139 -0.47 -23.88 7.16
CA ALA A 139 -0.62 -25.28 6.76
C ALA A 139 -1.73 -26.00 7.58
N ARG A 140 -1.84 -25.70 8.87
CA ARG A 140 -2.89 -26.26 9.75
C ARG A 140 -4.27 -25.77 9.33
N GLU A 141 -4.41 -24.48 9.10
CA GLU A 141 -5.67 -23.87 8.67
C GLU A 141 -6.11 -24.41 7.31
N LEU A 142 -5.17 -24.50 6.37
CA LEU A 142 -5.44 -25.05 5.04
C LEU A 142 -5.84 -26.54 5.13
N ARG A 143 -5.17 -27.32 5.97
CA ARG A 143 -5.53 -28.72 6.22
C ARG A 143 -6.97 -28.83 6.75
N ASN A 144 -7.33 -28.02 7.74
CA ASN A 144 -8.67 -28.00 8.30
C ASN A 144 -9.73 -27.68 7.24
N ARG A 145 -9.51 -26.65 6.42
CA ARG A 145 -10.41 -26.31 5.31
C ARG A 145 -10.55 -27.45 4.28
N ILE A 146 -9.47 -28.13 3.96
CA ILE A 146 -9.51 -29.30 3.07
C ILE A 146 -10.31 -30.45 3.69
N HIS A 147 -10.13 -30.70 4.99
CA HIS A 147 -10.89 -31.73 5.70
C HIS A 147 -12.38 -31.40 5.77
N GLU A 148 -12.75 -30.17 6.12
CA GLU A 148 -14.13 -29.69 6.12
C GLU A 148 -14.77 -29.84 4.72
N ARG A 149 -14.05 -29.42 3.68
CA ARG A 149 -14.50 -29.58 2.29
C ARG A 149 -14.77 -31.03 1.94
N ARG A 150 -13.86 -31.96 2.33
CA ARG A 150 -14.03 -33.41 2.06
C ARG A 150 -15.23 -33.99 2.81
N ARG A 151 -15.47 -33.57 4.06
CA ARG A 151 -16.64 -34.00 4.85
C ARG A 151 -17.95 -33.49 4.22
N ASN A 152 -17.97 -32.23 3.79
CA ASN A 152 -19.12 -31.66 3.13
C ASN A 152 -19.43 -32.36 1.81
N LEU A 153 -18.41 -32.71 1.02
CA LEU A 153 -18.58 -33.47 -0.21
C LEU A 153 -19.04 -34.91 0.03
N ALA A 154 -18.62 -35.53 1.13
CA ALA A 154 -19.06 -36.86 1.53
C ALA A 154 -20.49 -36.87 2.12
N GLY A 155 -21.12 -35.69 2.28
CA GLY A 155 -22.45 -35.55 2.87
C GLY A 155 -22.52 -35.83 4.38
N LEU A 156 -21.36 -35.85 5.07
CA LEU A 156 -21.28 -36.11 6.50
C LEU A 156 -21.69 -34.90 7.34
N GLU A 157 -21.53 -33.70 6.79
CA GLU A 157 -21.90 -32.45 7.43
C GLU A 157 -22.78 -31.62 6.50
N PRO A 158 -23.79 -30.90 7.04
CA PRO A 158 -24.55 -29.98 6.22
C PRO A 158 -23.61 -28.91 5.64
N TRP A 159 -23.77 -28.58 4.36
CA TRP A 159 -23.01 -27.54 3.69
C TRP A 159 -23.27 -26.19 4.38
N THR A 160 -22.49 -25.90 5.38
CA THR A 160 -22.45 -24.54 5.95
C THR A 160 -21.68 -23.68 4.98
N THR A 161 -22.39 -23.03 4.07
CA THR A 161 -21.84 -21.84 3.43
C THR A 161 -21.41 -20.93 4.58
N ASN A 162 -20.13 -20.63 4.71
CA ASN A 162 -19.67 -19.52 5.54
C ASN A 162 -20.25 -18.24 4.92
N THR A 163 -21.54 -18.08 5.09
CA THR A 163 -22.24 -16.83 4.82
C THR A 163 -21.65 -15.83 5.76
N VAL A 164 -20.87 -14.91 5.23
CA VAL A 164 -20.61 -13.63 5.91
C VAL A 164 -21.95 -13.20 6.49
N ALA A 165 -22.02 -13.17 7.81
CA ALA A 165 -23.24 -12.89 8.55
C ALA A 165 -23.90 -11.66 7.95
N GLY A 166 -25.08 -11.82 7.34
CA GLY A 166 -25.90 -10.71 6.85
C GLY A 166 -26.54 -10.88 5.48
N THR A 167 -26.11 -11.82 4.63
CA THR A 167 -26.73 -11.97 3.31
C THR A 167 -27.19 -13.40 3.11
N SER A 168 -28.39 -13.71 3.62
CA SER A 168 -29.11 -14.95 3.32
C SER A 168 -29.80 -14.85 1.96
N LEU A 169 -29.02 -14.69 0.90
CA LEU A 169 -29.51 -14.99 -0.43
C LEU A 169 -29.51 -16.51 -0.58
N PRO A 170 -30.63 -17.13 -0.98
CA PRO A 170 -30.66 -18.56 -1.24
C PRO A 170 -29.64 -18.85 -2.34
N THR A 171 -28.53 -19.45 -1.96
CA THR A 171 -27.51 -19.88 -2.91
C THR A 171 -28.12 -21.05 -3.67
N THR A 172 -28.63 -20.80 -4.86
CA THR A 172 -29.22 -21.80 -5.74
C THR A 172 -28.19 -22.75 -6.36
N LEU A 173 -26.92 -22.59 -6.00
CA LEU A 173 -25.80 -23.38 -6.48
C LEU A 173 -25.74 -24.72 -5.76
N SER A 174 -25.64 -25.81 -6.55
CA SER A 174 -25.34 -27.12 -5.96
C SER A 174 -23.94 -27.16 -5.36
N PRO A 175 -23.67 -28.02 -4.34
CA PRO A 175 -22.34 -28.15 -3.75
C PRO A 175 -21.22 -28.39 -4.76
N ALA A 176 -21.51 -29.15 -5.83
CA ALA A 176 -20.55 -29.40 -6.90
C ALA A 176 -20.22 -28.13 -7.72
N GLN A 177 -21.20 -27.30 -8.01
CA GLN A 177 -21.01 -26.04 -8.73
C GLN A 177 -20.26 -25.04 -7.88
N PHE A 178 -20.48 -25.00 -6.56
CA PHE A 178 -19.73 -24.19 -5.64
C PHE A 178 -18.26 -24.59 -5.61
N LEU A 179 -17.98 -25.90 -5.53
CA LEU A 179 -16.63 -26.42 -5.56
C LEU A 179 -15.93 -26.09 -6.89
N GLN A 180 -16.62 -26.25 -8.01
CA GLN A 180 -16.06 -25.94 -9.31
C GLN A 180 -15.67 -24.45 -9.41
N ARG A 181 -16.53 -23.55 -8.92
CA ARG A 181 -16.21 -22.10 -8.86
C ARG A 181 -15.03 -21.78 -7.96
N GLU A 182 -14.92 -22.47 -6.82
CA GLU A 182 -13.77 -22.28 -5.94
C GLU A 182 -12.46 -22.77 -6.58
N LEU A 183 -12.52 -23.85 -7.35
CA LEU A 183 -11.40 -24.37 -8.14
C LEU A 183 -11.05 -23.47 -9.33
N GLU A 184 -12.02 -22.80 -9.93
CA GLU A 184 -11.82 -21.79 -10.97
C GLU A 184 -11.26 -20.47 -10.38
N GLY A 185 -11.35 -20.29 -9.05
CA GLY A 185 -10.73 -19.20 -8.33
C GLY A 185 -9.21 -19.33 -8.36
N ALA A 186 -8.52 -18.21 -8.42
CA ALA A 186 -7.06 -18.19 -8.38
C ALA A 186 -6.56 -18.21 -6.93
N VAL A 187 -5.39 -18.83 -6.74
CA VAL A 187 -4.65 -18.78 -5.47
C VAL A 187 -3.43 -17.90 -5.64
N VAL A 188 -3.25 -16.95 -4.73
CA VAL A 188 -2.09 -16.06 -4.70
C VAL A 188 -1.29 -16.31 -3.43
N LEU A 189 -0.04 -16.74 -3.59
CA LEU A 189 0.90 -16.92 -2.48
C LEU A 189 1.76 -15.68 -2.36
N VAL A 190 1.78 -15.06 -1.19
CA VAL A 190 2.56 -13.86 -0.92
C VAL A 190 3.73 -14.19 0.00
N GLY A 191 4.93 -14.19 -0.60
CA GLY A 191 6.18 -14.42 0.09
C GLY A 191 6.63 -15.88 0.11
N ARG A 192 7.96 -16.05 0.26
CA ARG A 192 8.59 -17.38 0.33
C ARG A 192 8.09 -18.26 1.50
N PRO A 193 7.78 -17.72 2.69
CA PRO A 193 7.26 -18.53 3.78
C PRO A 193 5.95 -19.23 3.44
N ALA A 194 5.00 -18.49 2.83
CA ALA A 194 3.73 -19.06 2.42
C ALA A 194 3.84 -20.20 1.39
N LEU A 195 4.92 -20.19 0.59
CA LEU A 195 5.20 -21.27 -0.37
C LEU A 195 5.84 -22.49 0.30
N LYS A 196 6.55 -22.29 1.43
CA LYS A 196 7.24 -23.38 2.14
C LYS A 196 6.34 -24.11 3.14
N GLU A 197 5.29 -23.47 3.64
CA GLU A 197 4.27 -24.08 4.48
C GLU A 197 3.22 -24.85 3.66
#